data_e0ff18c6e1e2d8054fa2e22b761c124f
#
_entry.id   e0ff18c6e1e2d8054fa2e22b761c124f
#
_cell.length_a   1.000
_cell.length_b   1.000
_cell.length_c   1.000
_cell.angle_alpha   90.00
_cell.angle_beta   90.00
_cell.angle_gamma   90.00
#
_symmetry.space_group_name_H-M   'P 1'
#
loop_
_entity.id
_entity.type
_entity.pdbx_description
1 polymer ?
#
loop_
_entity_poly.entity_id
_entity_poly.type
_entity_poly.pdbx_seq_one_letter_code
_entity_poly.pdbx_strand_id
1 'polypeptide(L)'
;KRIGNKNVISITIILWIFACLSAYFLKKENPNVEYQFYGIAAIIGLVMGGIQSMSRSTYSRLLPKDSMDNTTYFSFYDVLEKIAIILGTFIFALLIDNYDAIRLFFLQETSFQLPTTSGMRFAALSMSVFFALGLFFIRFLKFNKISDKETL
;
A
#
# COMPACT_ATOMS: atom_id res chain seq x y z
N LYS A 1 18.04 -15.25 12.45
CA LYS A 1 16.87 -14.67 13.14
C LYS A 1 15.81 -14.45 12.08
N ARG A 2 14.78 -15.31 11.99
CA ARG A 2 13.72 -15.17 10.99
C ARG A 2 12.89 -13.93 11.33
N ILE A 3 12.84 -12.98 10.43
CA ILE A 3 11.99 -11.80 10.55
C ILE A 3 10.53 -12.30 10.46
N GLY A 4 9.72 -12.05 11.50
CA GLY A 4 8.32 -12.49 11.50
C GLY A 4 7.53 -11.85 10.35
N ASN A 5 6.55 -12.55 9.79
CA ASN A 5 5.73 -12.07 8.66
C ASN A 5 5.15 -10.67 8.88
N LYS A 6 4.75 -10.35 10.13
CA LYS A 6 4.25 -9.01 10.48
C LYS A 6 5.29 -7.91 10.22
N ASN A 7 6.54 -8.14 10.58
CA ASN A 7 7.59 -7.15 10.37
C ASN A 7 7.91 -6.98 8.88
N VAL A 8 7.90 -8.06 8.10
CA VAL A 8 8.11 -7.98 6.65
C VAL A 8 7.00 -7.16 5.99
N ILE A 9 5.73 -7.43 6.30
CA ILE A 9 4.61 -6.66 5.77
C ILE A 9 4.72 -5.18 6.19
N SER A 10 5.09 -4.91 7.44
CA SER A 10 5.28 -3.52 7.90
C SER A 10 6.39 -2.81 7.14
N ILE A 11 7.53 -3.46 6.91
CA ILE A 11 8.64 -2.91 6.12
C ILE A 11 8.19 -2.62 4.68
N THR A 12 7.43 -3.53 4.08
CA THR A 12 6.93 -3.39 2.72
C THR A 12 5.98 -2.19 2.59
N ILE A 13 5.10 -1.98 3.56
CA ILE A 13 4.20 -0.81 3.59
C ILE A 13 5.00 0.50 3.78
N ILE A 14 6.03 0.50 4.61
CA ILE A 14 6.90 1.67 4.79
C ILE A 14 7.61 2.01 3.47
N LEU A 15 8.09 1.01 2.73
CA LEU A 15 8.68 1.21 1.40
C LEU A 15 7.66 1.77 0.40
N TRP A 16 6.38 1.36 0.47
CA TRP A 16 5.31 1.95 -0.33
C TRP A 16 5.08 3.42 0.00
N ILE A 17 5.01 3.77 1.28
CA ILE A 17 4.89 5.17 1.71
C ILE A 17 6.07 5.99 1.19
N PHE A 18 7.28 5.45 1.29
CA PHE A 18 8.48 6.10 0.77
C PHE A 18 8.41 6.30 -0.76
N ALA A 19 7.95 5.31 -1.51
CA ALA A 19 7.77 5.42 -2.97
C ALA A 19 6.74 6.49 -3.34
N CYS A 20 5.59 6.56 -2.64
CA CYS A 20 4.58 7.59 -2.84
C CYS A 20 5.11 9.00 -2.55
N LEU A 21 5.86 9.16 -1.45
CA LEU A 21 6.48 10.45 -1.11
C LEU A 21 7.56 10.83 -2.13
N SER A 22 8.37 9.89 -2.57
CA SER A 22 9.38 10.15 -3.61
C SER A 22 8.74 10.56 -4.92
N ALA A 23 7.63 9.93 -5.32
CA ALA A 23 6.87 10.30 -6.51
C ALA A 23 6.29 11.73 -6.41
N TYR A 24 5.86 12.15 -5.20
CA TYR A 24 5.38 13.51 -4.97
C TYR A 24 6.48 14.56 -5.20
N PHE A 25 7.72 14.29 -4.75
CA PHE A 25 8.85 15.20 -4.91
C PHE A 25 9.47 15.20 -6.31
N LEU A 26 9.05 14.31 -7.20
CA LEU A 26 9.56 14.21 -8.55
C LEU A 26 9.18 15.47 -9.36
N LYS A 27 10.17 16.29 -9.71
CA LYS A 27 9.97 17.50 -10.52
C LYS A 27 10.47 17.28 -11.93
N LYS A 28 9.63 17.61 -12.93
CA LYS A 28 9.97 17.48 -14.35
C LYS A 28 11.17 18.35 -14.78
N GLU A 29 11.45 19.41 -14.04
CA GLU A 29 12.53 20.35 -14.31
C GLU A 29 13.93 19.83 -13.95
N ASN A 30 14.02 18.76 -13.22
CA ASN A 30 15.31 18.17 -12.83
C ASN A 30 15.95 17.44 -14.01
N PRO A 31 17.23 17.70 -14.36
CA PRO A 31 17.92 17.02 -15.46
C PRO A 31 18.04 15.49 -15.22
N ASN A 32 17.97 15.03 -13.98
CA ASN A 32 18.09 13.63 -13.58
C ASN A 32 16.73 12.98 -13.23
N VAL A 33 15.61 13.56 -13.70
CA VAL A 33 14.27 13.05 -13.40
C VAL A 33 14.06 11.61 -13.86
N GLU A 34 14.64 11.23 -14.97
CA GLU A 34 14.55 9.87 -15.53
C GLU A 34 15.18 8.82 -14.61
N TYR A 35 16.38 9.10 -14.09
CA TYR A 35 17.05 8.20 -13.15
C TYR A 35 16.30 8.08 -11.81
N GLN A 36 15.73 9.20 -11.33
CA GLN A 36 14.88 9.19 -10.14
C GLN A 36 13.63 8.34 -10.36
N PHE A 37 12.99 8.47 -11.53
CA PHE A 37 11.84 7.68 -11.90
C PHE A 37 12.17 6.18 -11.97
N TYR A 38 13.28 5.81 -12.60
CA TYR A 38 13.72 4.41 -12.65
C TYR A 38 14.00 3.84 -11.25
N GLY A 39 14.59 4.63 -10.37
CA GLY A 39 14.80 4.23 -8.98
C GLY A 39 13.48 3.94 -8.24
N ILE A 40 12.50 4.83 -8.38
CA ILE A 40 11.16 4.66 -7.79
C ILE A 40 10.47 3.42 -8.40
N ALA A 41 10.51 3.25 -9.71
CA ALA A 41 9.91 2.12 -10.40
C ALA A 41 10.51 0.79 -9.95
N ALA A 42 11.83 0.74 -9.76
CA ALA A 42 12.51 -0.45 -9.24
C ALA A 42 12.06 -0.80 -7.80
N ILE A 43 11.93 0.20 -6.93
CA ILE A 43 11.43 0.01 -5.56
C ILE A 43 10.00 -0.51 -5.61
N ILE A 44 9.11 0.09 -6.40
CA ILE A 44 7.71 -0.33 -6.55
C ILE A 44 7.64 -1.79 -7.03
N GLY A 45 8.40 -2.15 -8.05
CA GLY A 45 8.42 -3.52 -8.59
C GLY A 45 8.84 -4.56 -7.55
N LEU A 46 9.90 -4.27 -6.79
CA LEU A 46 10.39 -5.14 -5.72
C LEU A 46 9.36 -5.30 -4.60
N VAL A 47 8.74 -4.20 -4.21
CA VAL A 47 7.76 -4.17 -3.11
C VAL A 47 6.47 -4.87 -3.52
N MET A 48 6.01 -4.73 -4.76
CA MET A 48 4.83 -5.41 -5.30
C MET A 48 4.94 -6.92 -5.21
N GLY A 49 6.04 -7.48 -5.71
CA GLY A 49 6.28 -8.94 -5.63
C GLY A 49 6.37 -9.44 -4.19
N GLY A 50 7.05 -8.66 -3.32
CA GLY A 50 7.21 -8.99 -1.90
C GLY A 50 5.88 -9.00 -1.14
N ILE A 51 5.02 -7.99 -1.32
CA ILE A 51 3.76 -7.88 -0.58
C ILE A 51 2.78 -8.97 -0.99
N GLN A 52 2.67 -9.29 -2.28
CA GLN A 52 1.78 -10.34 -2.77
C GLN A 52 2.17 -11.72 -2.21
N SER A 53 3.46 -12.05 -2.28
CA SER A 53 3.99 -13.30 -1.75
C SER A 53 3.75 -13.44 -0.24
N MET A 54 4.07 -12.39 0.53
CA MET A 54 3.93 -12.40 1.98
C MET A 54 2.49 -12.37 2.46
N SER A 55 1.61 -11.67 1.75
CA SER A 55 0.18 -11.61 2.05
C SER A 55 -0.45 -13.00 1.92
N ARG A 56 -0.21 -13.71 0.82
CA ARG A 56 -0.67 -15.08 0.60
C ARG A 56 -0.11 -16.05 1.64
N SER A 57 1.17 -15.95 1.95
CA SER A 57 1.81 -16.80 2.98
C SER A 57 1.26 -16.51 4.38
N THR A 58 0.90 -15.28 4.68
CA THR A 58 0.29 -14.92 5.97
C THR A 58 -1.14 -15.43 6.04
N TYR A 59 -1.90 -15.30 4.96
CA TYR A 59 -3.26 -15.80 4.86
C TYR A 59 -3.32 -17.33 5.05
N SER A 60 -2.44 -18.08 4.40
CA SER A 60 -2.38 -19.52 4.54
C SER A 60 -2.14 -20.00 5.99
N ARG A 61 -1.44 -19.21 6.79
CA ARG A 61 -1.20 -19.52 8.21
C ARG A 61 -2.39 -19.20 9.13
N LEU A 62 -3.33 -18.40 8.66
CA LEU A 62 -4.56 -18.06 9.38
C LEU A 62 -5.69 -19.06 9.10
N LEU A 63 -5.54 -19.89 8.07
CA LEU A 63 -6.53 -20.91 7.74
C LEU A 63 -6.51 -22.05 8.77
N PRO A 64 -7.68 -22.63 9.10
CA PRO A 64 -7.76 -23.81 9.94
C PRO A 64 -7.04 -24.99 9.29
N LYS A 65 -6.20 -25.69 10.06
CA LYS A 65 -5.39 -26.82 9.55
C LYS A 65 -6.24 -28.02 9.09
N ASP A 66 -7.46 -28.13 9.62
CA ASP A 66 -8.37 -29.26 9.37
C ASP A 66 -9.39 -28.98 8.27
N SER A 67 -9.28 -27.87 7.54
CA SER A 67 -10.21 -27.55 6.47
C SER A 67 -9.87 -28.32 5.20
N MET A 68 -10.79 -29.19 4.77
CA MET A 68 -10.71 -29.89 3.48
C MET A 68 -10.80 -28.95 2.27
N ASP A 69 -11.16 -27.68 2.45
CA ASP A 69 -11.51 -26.70 1.42
C ASP A 69 -10.51 -25.56 1.30
N ASN A 70 -9.23 -25.83 1.34
CA ASN A 70 -8.20 -24.80 1.17
C ASN A 70 -8.36 -24.01 -0.13
N THR A 71 -8.84 -24.65 -1.21
CA THR A 71 -9.04 -24.03 -2.50
C THR A 71 -10.10 -22.91 -2.46
N THR A 72 -11.21 -23.13 -1.75
CA THR A 72 -12.29 -22.15 -1.57
C THR A 72 -11.78 -20.90 -0.84
N TYR A 73 -10.99 -21.08 0.23
CA TYR A 73 -10.42 -19.97 0.97
C TYR A 73 -9.46 -19.12 0.12
N PHE A 74 -8.61 -19.74 -0.70
CA PHE A 74 -7.71 -19.01 -1.59
C PHE A 74 -8.48 -18.31 -2.72
N SER A 75 -9.53 -18.93 -3.27
CA SER A 75 -10.41 -18.28 -4.24
C SER A 75 -11.08 -17.05 -3.65
N PHE A 76 -11.55 -17.11 -2.41
CA PHE A 76 -12.11 -15.96 -1.71
C PHE A 76 -11.09 -14.84 -1.51
N TYR A 77 -9.86 -15.18 -1.13
CA TYR A 77 -8.76 -14.23 -1.03
C TYR A 77 -8.51 -13.52 -2.38
N ASP A 78 -8.45 -14.28 -3.48
CA ASP A 78 -8.22 -13.73 -4.82
C ASP A 78 -9.35 -12.78 -5.26
N VAL A 79 -10.60 -13.10 -4.93
CA VAL A 79 -11.75 -12.21 -5.18
C VAL A 79 -11.63 -10.91 -4.39
N LEU A 80 -11.32 -10.98 -3.10
CA LEU A 80 -11.13 -9.79 -2.27
C LEU A 80 -9.96 -8.93 -2.77
N GLU A 81 -8.86 -9.55 -3.21
CA GLU A 81 -7.73 -8.85 -3.82
C GLU A 81 -8.16 -8.06 -5.06
N LYS A 82 -8.96 -8.67 -5.96
CA LYS A 82 -9.48 -8.01 -7.17
C LYS A 82 -10.43 -6.86 -6.83
N ILE A 83 -11.33 -7.04 -5.89
CA ILE A 83 -12.22 -5.98 -5.42
C ILE A 83 -11.41 -4.81 -4.85
N ALA A 84 -10.38 -5.08 -4.05
CA ALA A 84 -9.52 -4.04 -3.48
C ALA A 84 -8.78 -3.25 -4.57
N ILE A 85 -8.29 -3.92 -5.62
CA ILE A 85 -7.64 -3.27 -6.77
C ILE A 85 -8.62 -2.35 -7.50
N ILE A 86 -9.84 -2.82 -7.78
CA ILE A 86 -10.87 -2.04 -8.46
C ILE A 86 -11.23 -0.79 -7.64
N LEU A 87 -11.50 -0.97 -6.34
CA LEU A 87 -11.83 0.15 -5.45
C LEU A 87 -10.67 1.14 -5.33
N GLY A 88 -9.44 0.66 -5.19
CA GLY A 88 -8.24 1.51 -5.13
C GLY A 88 -8.05 2.33 -6.40
N THR A 89 -8.18 1.71 -7.56
CA THR A 89 -8.08 2.38 -8.87
C THR A 89 -9.21 3.42 -9.05
N PHE A 90 -10.43 3.07 -8.66
CA PHE A 90 -11.57 3.98 -8.72
C PHE A 90 -11.37 5.21 -7.83
N ILE A 91 -10.97 5.02 -6.58
CA ILE A 91 -10.67 6.12 -5.66
C ILE A 91 -9.53 7.00 -6.21
N PHE A 92 -8.49 6.39 -6.76
CA PHE A 92 -7.37 7.12 -7.37
C PHE A 92 -7.85 8.01 -8.54
N ALA A 93 -8.70 7.47 -9.43
CA ALA A 93 -9.27 8.22 -10.54
C ALA A 93 -10.15 9.38 -10.04
N LEU A 94 -11.02 9.14 -9.06
CA LEU A 94 -11.85 10.19 -8.46
C LEU A 94 -11.03 11.32 -7.86
N LEU A 95 -9.90 11.02 -7.23
CA LEU A 95 -9.01 12.04 -6.65
C LEU A 95 -8.34 12.89 -7.72
N ILE A 96 -8.02 12.31 -8.88
CA ILE A 96 -7.47 13.07 -10.01
C ILE A 96 -8.54 13.97 -10.63
N ASP A 97 -9.71 13.42 -10.92
CA ASP A 97 -10.80 14.16 -11.61
C ASP A 97 -11.36 15.30 -10.76
N ASN A 98 -11.46 15.11 -9.46
CA ASN A 98 -12.00 16.11 -8.54
C ASN A 98 -10.92 16.96 -7.87
N TYR A 99 -9.69 16.93 -8.34
CA TYR A 99 -8.58 17.64 -7.72
C TYR A 99 -8.84 19.13 -7.55
N ASP A 100 -9.38 19.81 -8.57
CA ASP A 100 -9.64 21.24 -8.53
C ASP A 100 -10.78 21.59 -7.56
N ALA A 101 -11.82 20.78 -7.49
CA ALA A 101 -12.92 20.93 -6.54
C ALA A 101 -12.44 20.72 -5.09
N ILE A 102 -11.64 19.70 -4.85
CA ILE A 102 -11.05 19.40 -3.54
C ILE A 102 -10.11 20.53 -3.12
N ARG A 103 -9.30 21.03 -4.04
CA ARG A 103 -8.40 22.15 -3.80
C ARG A 103 -9.15 23.42 -3.42
N LEU A 104 -10.22 23.75 -4.13
CA LEU A 104 -11.07 24.91 -3.83
C LEU A 104 -11.72 24.79 -2.46
N PHE A 105 -12.23 23.62 -2.11
CA PHE A 105 -12.80 23.35 -0.79
C PHE A 105 -11.79 23.61 0.33
N PHE A 106 -10.58 23.07 0.21
CA PHE A 106 -9.53 23.28 1.22
C PHE A 106 -9.01 24.71 1.28
N LEU A 107 -8.96 25.44 0.15
CA LEU A 107 -8.55 26.85 0.12
C LEU A 107 -9.58 27.78 0.77
N GLN A 108 -10.85 27.39 0.76
CA GLN A 108 -11.93 28.18 1.34
C GLN A 108 -12.00 28.03 2.87
N GLU A 109 -11.61 26.87 3.42
CA GLU A 109 -11.74 26.59 4.85
C GLU A 109 -10.45 26.74 5.66
N THR A 110 -9.29 26.67 5.04
CA THR A 110 -8.01 26.72 5.75
C THR A 110 -7.02 27.62 5.05
N SER A 111 -6.27 28.41 5.83
CA SER A 111 -5.09 29.16 5.36
C SER A 111 -3.95 28.24 4.87
N PHE A 112 -4.22 26.95 4.74
CA PHE A 112 -3.29 25.95 4.27
C PHE A 112 -3.28 25.97 2.74
N GLN A 113 -2.28 26.61 2.16
CA GLN A 113 -2.05 26.62 0.71
C GLN A 113 -1.56 25.24 0.29
N LEU A 114 -2.47 24.41 -0.25
CA LEU A 114 -2.07 23.24 -1.01
C LEU A 114 -1.18 23.68 -2.18
N PRO A 115 0.03 23.11 -2.33
CA PRO A 115 0.92 23.48 -3.43
C PRO A 115 0.19 23.28 -4.77
N THR A 116 0.50 24.11 -5.76
CA THR A 116 0.04 24.01 -7.16
C THR A 116 0.60 22.74 -7.80
N THR A 117 0.13 21.61 -7.33
CA THR A 117 0.61 20.29 -7.68
C THR A 117 -0.37 19.68 -8.67
N SER A 118 0.10 18.96 -9.67
CA SER A 118 -0.78 18.23 -10.57
C SER A 118 -1.65 17.23 -9.79
N GLY A 119 -2.91 17.01 -10.21
CA GLY A 119 -3.83 16.08 -9.56
C GLY A 119 -3.21 14.70 -9.32
N MET A 120 -2.33 14.24 -10.22
CA MET A 120 -1.62 12.97 -10.09
C MET A 120 -0.68 12.91 -8.85
N ARG A 121 0.02 14.02 -8.53
CA ARG A 121 0.87 14.08 -7.34
C ARG A 121 0.03 14.09 -6.06
N PHE A 122 -1.08 14.81 -6.09
CA PHE A 122 -2.03 14.83 -4.98
C PHE A 122 -2.62 13.44 -4.72
N ALA A 123 -3.01 12.72 -5.78
CA ALA A 123 -3.52 11.37 -5.67
C ALA A 123 -2.45 10.40 -5.10
N ALA A 124 -1.18 10.51 -5.54
CA ALA A 124 -0.08 9.72 -4.98
C ALA A 124 0.14 10.00 -3.48
N LEU A 125 0.06 11.26 -3.07
CA LEU A 125 0.17 11.64 -1.66
C LEU A 125 -1.01 11.10 -0.84
N SER A 126 -2.23 11.16 -1.37
CA SER A 126 -3.43 10.61 -0.74
C SER A 126 -3.30 9.09 -0.53
N MET A 127 -2.71 8.36 -1.49
CA MET A 127 -2.42 6.94 -1.34
C MET A 127 -1.48 6.64 -0.17
N SER A 128 -0.51 7.53 0.11
CA SER A 128 0.37 7.35 1.28
C SER A 128 -0.39 7.35 2.60
N VAL A 129 -1.49 8.10 2.70
CA VAL A 129 -2.37 8.12 3.88
C VAL A 129 -3.06 6.77 4.06
N PHE A 130 -3.56 6.16 2.97
CA PHE A 130 -4.15 4.82 3.04
C PHE A 130 -3.14 3.77 3.49
N PHE A 131 -1.91 3.83 3.01
CA PHE A 131 -0.85 2.94 3.47
C PHE A 131 -0.50 3.17 4.94
N ALA A 132 -0.47 4.41 5.41
CA ALA A 132 -0.26 4.74 6.82
C ALA A 132 -1.37 4.18 7.71
N LEU A 133 -2.64 4.30 7.28
CA LEU A 133 -3.78 3.67 7.96
C LEU A 133 -3.65 2.14 7.98
N GLY A 134 -3.27 1.52 6.87
CA GLY A 134 -2.99 0.08 6.81
C GLY A 134 -1.90 -0.34 7.80
N LEU A 135 -0.82 0.42 7.90
CA LEU A 135 0.25 0.18 8.86
C LEU A 135 -0.24 0.29 10.31
N PHE A 136 -1.08 1.27 10.59
CA PHE A 136 -1.71 1.45 11.89
C PHE A 136 -2.56 0.23 12.27
N PHE A 137 -3.43 -0.24 11.38
CA PHE A 137 -4.26 -1.41 11.62
C PHE A 137 -3.43 -2.68 11.84
N ILE A 138 -2.36 -2.90 11.08
CA ILE A 138 -1.46 -4.06 11.27
C ILE A 138 -0.81 -4.05 12.65
N ARG A 139 -0.52 -2.88 13.22
CA ARG A 139 0.00 -2.76 14.59
C ARG A 139 -0.98 -3.27 15.63
N PHE A 140 -2.27 -3.03 15.44
CA PHE A 140 -3.34 -3.48 16.34
C PHE A 140 -3.67 -4.96 16.19
N LEU A 141 -3.41 -5.58 15.03
CA LEU A 141 -3.60 -7.01 14.85
C LEU A 141 -2.59 -7.77 15.74
N LYS A 142 -3.11 -8.33 16.82
CA LYS A 142 -2.38 -9.23 17.70
C LYS A 142 -2.31 -10.59 16.97
N PHE A 143 -1.30 -10.78 16.13
CA PHE A 143 -1.01 -12.12 15.63
C PHE A 143 -0.63 -12.96 16.84
N ASN A 144 -1.57 -13.79 17.27
CA ASN A 144 -1.29 -14.80 18.28
C ASN A 144 -0.09 -15.60 17.79
N LYS A 145 0.88 -15.78 18.65
CA LYS A 145 2.08 -16.58 18.42
C LYS A 145 1.66 -18.05 18.36
N ILE A 146 0.94 -18.40 17.26
CA ILE A 146 0.58 -19.78 16.99
C ILE A 146 1.85 -20.44 16.49
N SER A 147 2.42 -21.20 17.42
CA SER A 147 3.31 -22.33 17.21
C SER A 147 4.68 -22.07 16.58
N ASP A 148 5.62 -21.60 17.40
CA ASP A 148 7.01 -22.06 17.32
C ASP A 148 7.25 -23.33 18.15
N LYS A 149 6.18 -24.07 18.56
CA LYS A 149 6.27 -25.21 19.48
C LYS A 149 6.05 -26.59 18.84
N GLU A 150 5.92 -26.67 17.52
CA GLU A 150 5.78 -27.98 16.84
C GLU A 150 6.90 -28.26 15.83
N THR A 151 8.14 -27.93 16.19
CA THR A 151 9.34 -28.48 15.54
C THR A 151 10.32 -28.93 16.61
N LEU A 152 9.96 -29.98 17.33
CA LEU A 152 10.86 -30.93 17.99
C LEU A 152 10.32 -32.31 17.77
#